data_3ccd65275ba378b6c98fc6524a8cab7d
#
_entry.id   3ccd65275ba378b6c98fc6524a8cab7d
#
_cell.length_a   1.000
_cell.length_b   1.000
_cell.length_c   1.000
_cell.angle_alpha   90.00
_cell.angle_beta   90.00
_cell.angle_gamma   90.00
#
_symmetry.space_group_name_H-M   'P 1'
#
loop_
_entity.id
_entity.type
_entity.pdbx_description
1 polymer ?
#
loop_
_entity_poly.entity_id
_entity_poly.type
_entity_poly.pdbx_seq_one_letter_code
_entity_poly.pdbx_strand_id
1 'polypeptide(L)'
;MLKNALVLDLQSPYHNKKKDILIENGRITSFGKASSKKVIDCSGKIVTPGWFDLNANFCDPGFEFKEDLKSGSTAASNGGFTDVNLMPITNPSILTKSDVEYIKSREFPEVNLHVSGALSQNRDGENLTEMIDLQHAGVESFSEGDRPISNAKLLLKALQYTSQMNIPIFQNARDVNLSENAQMHEGVASTGLGLKGEPSLSEELVVARDLAILEYSGGRIHFSKISAAESVDLIRKAKKKKLNVTCDVSIHHLLFTDSHLRNFDSTFKSLPPFRTEVDRKSLLKGVVDGTIDAICSDHRPQDSESKKLEFDLADAGTISLQTFLPALLKIKEAPLEVLIDKVTNGPRKVLGLDSVSIKKGAEAKITIFDVKYEWQLDKNTNSSKSVNSPFWEENLTGKVTGTVNGDSISIFE
;
A
#
# COMPACT_ATOMS: atom_id res chain seq x y z
N MET A 1 5.96 25.63 -12.60
CA MET A 1 7.29 25.64 -11.98
C MET A 1 7.12 25.51 -10.47
N LEU A 2 7.79 24.55 -9.85
CA LEU A 2 7.90 24.44 -8.41
C LEU A 2 9.13 25.25 -7.96
N LYS A 3 8.93 26.22 -7.07
CA LYS A 3 9.98 27.14 -6.63
C LYS A 3 10.43 26.84 -5.21
N ASN A 4 11.74 26.94 -4.93
CA ASN A 4 12.33 26.71 -3.59
C ASN A 4 12.11 25.31 -3.02
N ALA A 5 11.90 24.27 -3.83
CA ALA A 5 11.59 22.91 -3.43
C ALA A 5 12.80 22.20 -2.80
N LEU A 6 12.68 21.68 -1.58
CA LEU A 6 13.68 20.78 -1.01
C LEU A 6 13.46 19.37 -1.56
N VAL A 7 14.38 18.89 -2.39
CA VAL A 7 14.28 17.56 -3.02
C VAL A 7 14.71 16.47 -2.05
N LEU A 8 13.83 15.52 -1.77
CA LEU A 8 14.12 14.32 -0.99
C LEU A 8 13.92 13.07 -1.88
N ASP A 9 14.98 12.67 -2.56
CA ASP A 9 14.99 11.55 -3.52
C ASP A 9 16.40 10.98 -3.60
N LEU A 10 16.61 9.77 -3.07
CA LEU A 10 17.91 9.09 -3.02
C LEU A 10 18.53 8.85 -4.40
N GLN A 11 17.71 8.77 -5.46
CA GLN A 11 18.17 8.55 -6.83
C GLN A 11 18.41 9.86 -7.61
N SER A 12 18.06 11.01 -7.01
CA SER A 12 18.22 12.31 -7.66
C SER A 12 19.62 12.89 -7.45
N PRO A 13 20.23 13.51 -8.48
CA PRO A 13 21.46 14.30 -8.31
C PRO A 13 21.24 15.56 -7.45
N TYR A 14 19.98 15.87 -7.15
CA TYR A 14 19.58 17.02 -6.34
C TYR A 14 19.10 16.65 -4.94
N HIS A 15 19.30 15.39 -4.49
CA HIS A 15 18.95 14.95 -3.15
C HIS A 15 19.46 15.92 -2.08
N ASN A 16 18.59 16.29 -1.12
CA ASN A 16 18.84 17.25 -0.04
C ASN A 16 19.24 18.68 -0.52
N LYS A 17 18.89 19.06 -1.75
CA LYS A 17 19.14 20.41 -2.28
C LYS A 17 17.84 21.14 -2.55
N LYS A 18 17.81 22.44 -2.25
CA LYS A 18 16.72 23.33 -2.69
C LYS A 18 16.90 23.65 -4.15
N LYS A 19 15.85 23.46 -4.94
CA LYS A 19 15.83 23.71 -6.38
C LYS A 19 14.51 24.32 -6.85
N ASP A 20 14.59 25.15 -7.87
CA ASP A 20 13.44 25.47 -8.69
C ASP A 20 13.35 24.40 -9.77
N ILE A 21 12.17 23.82 -9.97
CA ILE A 21 11.93 22.69 -10.87
C ILE A 21 10.93 23.15 -11.94
N LEU A 22 11.36 23.22 -13.19
CA LEU A 22 10.49 23.52 -14.32
C LEU A 22 9.90 22.23 -14.87
N ILE A 23 8.58 22.23 -15.03
CA ILE A 23 7.82 21.11 -15.59
C ILE A 23 7.07 21.65 -16.82
N GLU A 24 7.23 20.97 -17.96
CA GLU A 24 6.58 21.28 -19.22
C GLU A 24 6.22 20.00 -19.94
N ASN A 25 5.00 19.92 -20.46
CA ASN A 25 4.48 18.73 -21.16
C ASN A 25 4.69 17.43 -20.35
N GLY A 26 4.32 17.46 -19.07
CA GLY A 26 4.41 16.31 -18.18
C GLY A 26 5.82 15.84 -17.81
N ARG A 27 6.88 16.62 -18.14
CA ARG A 27 8.27 16.25 -17.88
C ARG A 27 9.04 17.33 -17.13
N ILE A 28 10.03 16.94 -16.36
CA ILE A 28 10.99 17.84 -15.70
C ILE A 28 12.00 18.29 -16.75
N THR A 29 11.94 19.57 -17.16
CA THR A 29 12.76 20.09 -18.26
C THR A 29 14.05 20.77 -17.78
N SER A 30 14.01 21.48 -16.66
CA SER A 30 15.19 22.14 -16.10
C SER A 30 15.12 22.41 -14.60
N PHE A 31 16.26 22.75 -14.03
CA PHE A 31 16.43 23.14 -12.63
C PHE A 31 17.11 24.51 -12.54
N GLY A 32 16.65 25.35 -11.61
CA GLY A 32 17.16 26.70 -11.38
C GLY A 32 16.28 27.79 -12.01
N LYS A 33 16.84 28.99 -12.20
CA LYS A 33 16.07 30.15 -12.66
C LYS A 33 15.47 29.91 -14.04
N ALA A 34 14.14 29.91 -14.11
CA ALA A 34 13.35 29.83 -15.31
C ALA A 34 12.11 30.72 -15.16
N SER A 35 11.50 31.13 -16.29
CA SER A 35 10.20 31.80 -16.26
C SER A 35 9.08 30.82 -16.51
N SER A 36 7.99 30.90 -15.77
CA SER A 36 6.80 30.10 -15.98
C SER A 36 5.56 30.91 -15.65
N LYS A 37 4.49 30.69 -16.44
CA LYS A 37 3.19 31.34 -16.18
C LYS A 37 2.54 30.89 -14.87
N LYS A 38 2.75 29.65 -14.46
CA LYS A 38 2.22 29.07 -13.21
C LYS A 38 3.39 28.76 -12.29
N VAL A 39 3.46 29.42 -11.15
CA VAL A 39 4.50 29.21 -10.13
C VAL A 39 3.84 28.74 -8.85
N ILE A 40 4.37 27.65 -8.28
CA ILE A 40 3.97 27.10 -6.99
C ILE A 40 5.14 27.29 -6.05
N ASP A 41 4.94 28.03 -4.96
CA ASP A 41 5.97 28.20 -3.94
C ASP A 41 6.00 26.99 -3.01
N CYS A 42 7.15 26.33 -2.99
CA CYS A 42 7.46 25.19 -2.14
C CYS A 42 8.41 25.56 -0.99
N SER A 43 8.50 26.84 -0.62
CA SER A 43 9.33 27.29 0.52
C SER A 43 8.91 26.57 1.80
N GLY A 44 9.85 25.91 2.46
CA GLY A 44 9.60 25.09 3.66
C GLY A 44 9.03 23.70 3.39
N LYS A 45 8.65 23.40 2.15
CA LYS A 45 8.08 22.10 1.76
C LYS A 45 9.14 21.16 1.19
N ILE A 46 8.86 19.88 1.31
CA ILE A 46 9.64 18.78 0.74
C ILE A 46 8.95 18.30 -0.53
N VAL A 47 9.78 17.94 -1.51
CA VAL A 47 9.35 17.40 -2.80
C VAL A 47 10.02 16.05 -3.00
N THR A 48 9.22 15.02 -3.25
CA THR A 48 9.67 13.63 -3.49
C THR A 48 9.17 13.13 -4.84
N PRO A 49 9.69 12.02 -5.37
CA PRO A 49 8.99 11.28 -6.40
C PRO A 49 7.56 10.95 -5.95
N GLY A 50 6.64 10.82 -6.90
CA GLY A 50 5.24 10.49 -6.63
C GLY A 50 5.09 9.14 -5.91
N TRP A 51 4.25 9.10 -4.90
CA TRP A 51 4.04 7.91 -4.07
C TRP A 51 3.19 6.88 -4.81
N PHE A 52 3.43 5.63 -4.48
CA PHE A 52 2.71 4.50 -5.02
C PHE A 52 2.22 3.57 -3.90
N ASP A 53 0.92 3.34 -3.82
CA ASP A 53 0.34 2.38 -2.89
C ASP A 53 0.09 1.02 -3.56
N LEU A 54 0.61 -0.06 -2.95
CA LEU A 54 0.45 -1.42 -3.48
C LEU A 54 -0.86 -2.09 -3.08
N ASN A 55 -1.56 -1.58 -2.07
CA ASN A 55 -2.64 -2.32 -1.42
C ASN A 55 -3.78 -1.40 -0.98
N ALA A 56 -4.58 -0.94 -1.96
CA ALA A 56 -5.78 -0.18 -1.71
C ALA A 56 -7.03 -0.92 -2.19
N ASN A 57 -8.14 -0.67 -1.50
CA ASN A 57 -9.46 -1.13 -1.89
C ASN A 57 -10.37 0.09 -2.11
N PHE A 58 -10.82 0.29 -3.35
CA PHE A 58 -11.76 1.35 -3.70
C PHE A 58 -13.20 0.85 -3.79
N CYS A 59 -13.44 -0.42 -3.49
CA CYS A 59 -14.78 -0.98 -3.30
C CYS A 59 -15.72 -0.93 -4.52
N ASP A 60 -15.23 -0.49 -5.67
CA ASP A 60 -15.98 -0.29 -6.92
C ASP A 60 -15.40 -1.22 -8.01
N PRO A 61 -16.22 -2.12 -8.54
CA PRO A 61 -17.67 -2.25 -8.39
C PRO A 61 -18.14 -3.02 -7.16
N GLY A 62 -19.39 -2.76 -6.75
CA GLY A 62 -20.21 -3.60 -5.88
C GLY A 62 -20.30 -3.20 -4.41
N PHE A 63 -19.43 -2.30 -3.94
CA PHE A 63 -19.44 -1.79 -2.57
C PHE A 63 -19.23 -0.26 -2.56
N GLU A 64 -19.76 0.45 -3.58
CA GLU A 64 -19.57 1.89 -3.81
C GLU A 64 -20.09 2.76 -2.67
N PHE A 65 -20.89 2.19 -1.77
CA PHE A 65 -21.34 2.85 -0.54
C PHE A 65 -20.21 2.98 0.49
N LYS A 66 -19.18 2.11 0.45
CA LYS A 66 -18.00 2.18 1.31
C LYS A 66 -16.95 3.14 0.71
N GLU A 67 -16.69 3.02 -0.59
CA GLU A 67 -15.78 3.85 -1.38
C GLU A 67 -16.07 3.63 -2.86
N ASP A 68 -15.71 4.57 -3.74
CA ASP A 68 -15.74 4.38 -5.18
C ASP A 68 -14.42 4.81 -5.84
N LEU A 69 -14.26 4.55 -7.14
CA LEU A 69 -13.04 4.90 -7.86
C LEU A 69 -12.74 6.41 -7.79
N LYS A 70 -13.77 7.26 -7.77
CA LYS A 70 -13.59 8.72 -7.73
C LYS A 70 -13.15 9.19 -6.35
N SER A 71 -13.86 8.81 -5.29
CA SER A 71 -13.54 9.23 -3.92
C SER A 71 -12.20 8.63 -3.46
N GLY A 72 -11.94 7.34 -3.80
CA GLY A 72 -10.66 6.70 -3.53
C GLY A 72 -9.49 7.37 -4.25
N SER A 73 -9.64 7.73 -5.54
CA SER A 73 -8.62 8.47 -6.28
C SER A 73 -8.39 9.87 -5.70
N THR A 74 -9.46 10.56 -5.26
CA THR A 74 -9.34 11.86 -4.59
C THR A 74 -8.60 11.72 -3.25
N ALA A 75 -8.94 10.72 -2.44
CA ALA A 75 -8.25 10.45 -1.18
C ALA A 75 -6.78 10.06 -1.39
N ALA A 76 -6.47 9.31 -2.46
CA ALA A 76 -5.11 8.96 -2.84
C ALA A 76 -4.30 10.21 -3.23
N SER A 77 -4.82 11.05 -4.12
CA SER A 77 -4.16 12.29 -4.53
C SER A 77 -3.92 13.21 -3.33
N ASN A 78 -4.93 13.43 -2.48
CA ASN A 78 -4.79 14.22 -1.25
C ASN A 78 -3.83 13.60 -0.23
N GLY A 79 -3.64 12.28 -0.29
CA GLY A 79 -2.65 11.54 0.49
C GLY A 79 -1.23 11.56 -0.10
N GLY A 80 -1.05 12.09 -1.34
CA GLY A 80 0.25 12.21 -2.00
C GLY A 80 0.55 11.09 -3.00
N PHE A 81 -0.37 10.20 -3.24
CA PHE A 81 -0.18 9.09 -4.17
C PHE A 81 -0.48 9.53 -5.61
N THR A 82 0.45 9.22 -6.51
CA THR A 82 0.29 9.38 -7.97
C THR A 82 -0.05 8.07 -8.65
N ASP A 83 0.14 6.97 -7.95
CA ASP A 83 -0.12 5.61 -8.44
C ASP A 83 -0.73 4.77 -7.30
N VAL A 84 -1.72 3.94 -7.61
CA VAL A 84 -2.39 3.04 -6.66
C VAL A 84 -2.69 1.71 -7.32
N ASN A 85 -2.31 0.61 -6.69
CA ASN A 85 -2.68 -0.75 -7.12
C ASN A 85 -3.95 -1.20 -6.39
N LEU A 86 -5.01 -1.45 -7.15
CA LEU A 86 -6.30 -1.88 -6.65
C LEU A 86 -6.35 -3.39 -6.50
N MET A 87 -6.72 -3.85 -5.31
CA MET A 87 -6.89 -5.27 -5.02
C MET A 87 -8.23 -5.80 -5.55
N PRO A 88 -8.32 -7.09 -5.95
CA PRO A 88 -9.52 -7.66 -6.57
C PRO A 88 -10.64 -7.95 -5.54
N ILE A 89 -10.80 -7.09 -4.53
CA ILE A 89 -11.79 -7.22 -3.45
C ILE A 89 -13.05 -6.40 -3.83
N THR A 90 -13.67 -6.77 -4.92
CA THR A 90 -14.86 -6.13 -5.50
C THR A 90 -15.96 -7.17 -5.71
N ASN A 91 -17.16 -6.74 -6.09
CA ASN A 91 -18.27 -7.63 -6.43
C ASN A 91 -18.98 -7.17 -7.73
N PRO A 92 -18.77 -7.86 -8.86
CA PRO A 92 -17.91 -9.04 -8.99
C PRO A 92 -16.43 -8.72 -8.74
N SER A 93 -15.66 -9.75 -8.38
CA SER A 93 -14.20 -9.63 -8.31
C SER A 93 -13.63 -9.39 -9.71
N ILE A 94 -12.40 -8.88 -9.80
CA ILE A 94 -11.73 -8.61 -11.09
C ILE A 94 -11.27 -9.94 -11.71
N LEU A 95 -12.15 -10.58 -12.48
CA LEU A 95 -11.99 -11.92 -13.02
C LEU A 95 -11.80 -11.96 -14.53
N THR A 96 -12.29 -10.93 -15.23
CA THR A 96 -12.37 -10.89 -16.69
C THR A 96 -11.71 -9.64 -17.26
N LYS A 97 -11.42 -9.68 -18.56
CA LYS A 97 -10.96 -8.51 -19.30
C LYS A 97 -11.90 -7.30 -19.14
N SER A 98 -13.20 -7.52 -19.16
CA SER A 98 -14.20 -6.45 -19.02
C SER A 98 -14.14 -5.77 -17.65
N ASP A 99 -13.83 -6.52 -16.58
CA ASP A 99 -13.68 -5.94 -15.24
C ASP A 99 -12.45 -5.02 -15.17
N VAL A 100 -11.36 -5.41 -15.82
CA VAL A 100 -10.15 -4.59 -15.93
C VAL A 100 -10.41 -3.35 -16.77
N GLU A 101 -11.07 -3.50 -17.93
CA GLU A 101 -11.43 -2.40 -18.82
C GLU A 101 -12.37 -1.40 -18.12
N TYR A 102 -13.28 -1.88 -17.28
CA TYR A 102 -14.16 -1.02 -16.48
C TYR A 102 -13.35 -0.03 -15.63
N ILE A 103 -12.33 -0.50 -14.92
CA ILE A 103 -11.47 0.34 -14.09
C ILE A 103 -10.59 1.25 -14.96
N LYS A 104 -9.91 0.67 -15.96
CA LYS A 104 -8.94 1.40 -16.79
C LYS A 104 -9.56 2.42 -17.74
N SER A 105 -10.86 2.28 -18.08
CA SER A 105 -11.60 3.28 -18.87
C SER A 105 -11.92 4.55 -18.07
N ARG A 106 -11.78 4.53 -16.75
CA ARG A 106 -12.00 5.71 -15.90
C ARG A 106 -10.72 6.52 -15.84
N GLU A 107 -10.81 7.79 -16.20
CA GLU A 107 -9.69 8.70 -16.19
C GLU A 107 -9.66 9.52 -14.89
N PHE A 108 -8.59 9.37 -14.15
CA PHE A 108 -8.27 10.18 -12.98
C PHE A 108 -6.88 10.77 -13.20
N PRO A 109 -6.78 11.97 -13.80
CA PRO A 109 -5.49 12.53 -14.22
C PRO A 109 -4.51 12.73 -13.05
N GLU A 110 -5.00 12.80 -11.82
CA GLU A 110 -4.19 12.96 -10.62
C GLU A 110 -3.52 11.66 -10.18
N VAL A 111 -4.13 10.49 -10.48
CA VAL A 111 -3.71 9.17 -9.96
C VAL A 111 -3.85 8.10 -11.02
N ASN A 112 -2.78 7.36 -11.29
CA ASN A 112 -2.84 6.19 -12.16
C ASN A 112 -3.34 4.99 -11.36
N LEU A 113 -4.37 4.32 -11.88
CA LEU A 113 -4.88 3.09 -11.30
C LEU A 113 -4.23 1.87 -11.96
N HIS A 114 -3.50 1.11 -11.16
CA HIS A 114 -2.97 -0.21 -11.46
C HIS A 114 -3.96 -1.26 -10.95
N VAL A 115 -3.97 -2.44 -11.55
CA VAL A 115 -5.01 -3.43 -11.26
C VAL A 115 -4.38 -4.78 -10.97
N SER A 116 -4.74 -5.35 -9.82
CA SER A 116 -4.53 -6.76 -9.52
C SER A 116 -5.74 -7.57 -10.00
N GLY A 117 -5.49 -8.61 -10.81
CA GLY A 117 -6.51 -9.58 -11.16
C GLY A 117 -6.69 -10.64 -10.07
N ALA A 118 -7.88 -11.22 -9.95
CA ALA A 118 -8.06 -12.37 -9.09
C ALA A 118 -7.27 -13.56 -9.61
N LEU A 119 -6.61 -14.32 -8.70
CA LEU A 119 -5.82 -15.49 -9.07
C LEU A 119 -6.71 -16.65 -9.46
N SER A 120 -7.76 -16.90 -8.69
CA SER A 120 -8.71 -17.96 -8.96
C SER A 120 -10.13 -17.43 -9.25
N GLN A 121 -10.93 -18.25 -9.93
CA GLN A 121 -12.32 -17.96 -10.20
C GLN A 121 -13.06 -17.75 -8.88
N ASN A 122 -13.83 -16.66 -8.77
CA ASN A 122 -14.53 -16.26 -7.55
C ASN A 122 -13.64 -16.11 -6.30
N ARG A 123 -12.32 -16.09 -6.46
CA ARG A 123 -11.34 -16.12 -5.36
C ARG A 123 -11.58 -17.29 -4.41
N ASP A 124 -11.91 -18.46 -4.96
CA ASP A 124 -12.22 -19.69 -4.20
C ASP A 124 -11.00 -20.58 -3.94
N GLY A 125 -9.86 -20.28 -4.59
CA GLY A 125 -8.61 -21.05 -4.44
C GLY A 125 -8.62 -22.40 -5.17
N GLU A 126 -9.55 -22.65 -6.09
CA GLU A 126 -9.71 -23.95 -6.77
C GLU A 126 -9.17 -23.93 -8.22
N ASN A 127 -9.66 -23.01 -9.05
CA ASN A 127 -9.32 -22.93 -10.47
C ASN A 127 -8.75 -21.58 -10.84
N LEU A 128 -7.64 -21.55 -11.58
CA LEU A 128 -7.05 -20.30 -12.07
C LEU A 128 -8.01 -19.55 -12.99
N THR A 129 -7.90 -18.22 -12.97
CA THR A 129 -8.53 -17.34 -13.95
C THR A 129 -7.81 -17.41 -15.29
N GLU A 130 -8.37 -16.79 -16.33
CA GLU A 130 -7.74 -16.65 -17.66
C GLU A 130 -6.62 -15.59 -17.59
N MET A 131 -5.50 -15.98 -16.93
CA MET A 131 -4.44 -15.05 -16.54
C MET A 131 -3.79 -14.32 -17.74
N ILE A 132 -3.69 -14.98 -18.92
CA ILE A 132 -3.15 -14.35 -20.13
C ILE A 132 -4.08 -13.24 -20.62
N ASP A 133 -5.38 -13.49 -20.63
CA ASP A 133 -6.38 -12.48 -21.07
C ASP A 133 -6.40 -11.28 -20.13
N LEU A 134 -6.30 -11.54 -18.81
CA LEU A 134 -6.17 -10.51 -17.80
C LEU A 134 -4.89 -9.69 -17.96
N GLN A 135 -3.75 -10.34 -18.26
CA GLN A 135 -2.50 -9.65 -18.56
C GLN A 135 -2.64 -8.73 -19.78
N HIS A 136 -3.24 -9.24 -20.87
CA HIS A 136 -3.47 -8.45 -22.09
C HIS A 136 -4.41 -7.27 -21.85
N ALA A 137 -5.33 -7.40 -20.88
CA ALA A 137 -6.18 -6.30 -20.44
C ALA A 137 -5.43 -5.27 -19.57
N GLY A 138 -4.22 -5.62 -19.09
CA GLY A 138 -3.33 -4.73 -18.33
C GLY A 138 -3.31 -4.98 -16.83
N VAL A 139 -3.58 -6.22 -16.40
CA VAL A 139 -3.31 -6.65 -15.01
C VAL A 139 -1.80 -6.71 -14.77
N GLU A 140 -1.35 -6.20 -13.63
CA GLU A 140 0.06 -6.09 -13.26
C GLU A 140 0.47 -7.01 -12.10
N SER A 141 -0.51 -7.60 -11.41
CA SER A 141 -0.33 -8.62 -10.38
C SER A 141 -1.55 -9.51 -10.27
N PHE A 142 -1.40 -10.70 -9.67
CA PHE A 142 -2.52 -11.60 -9.35
C PHE A 142 -2.61 -11.81 -7.85
N SER A 143 -3.83 -11.80 -7.29
CA SER A 143 -4.06 -11.92 -5.86
C SER A 143 -5.41 -12.54 -5.54
N GLU A 144 -5.53 -13.18 -4.39
CA GLU A 144 -6.82 -13.48 -3.76
C GLU A 144 -7.32 -12.33 -2.84
N GLY A 145 -6.63 -11.19 -2.87
CA GLY A 145 -6.97 -10.01 -2.08
C GLY A 145 -6.77 -10.23 -0.59
N ASP A 146 -7.85 -10.25 0.16
CA ASP A 146 -7.85 -10.47 1.61
C ASP A 146 -7.88 -11.96 2.02
N ARG A 147 -8.05 -12.86 1.05
CA ARG A 147 -8.00 -14.30 1.26
C ARG A 147 -6.59 -14.84 1.01
N PRO A 148 -6.14 -15.85 1.78
CA PRO A 148 -4.88 -16.52 1.49
C PRO A 148 -5.03 -17.52 0.33
N ILE A 149 -3.95 -17.69 -0.44
CA ILE A 149 -3.84 -18.81 -1.37
C ILE A 149 -3.48 -20.06 -0.58
N SER A 150 -4.50 -20.79 -0.11
CA SER A 150 -4.31 -21.94 0.77
C SER A 150 -3.91 -23.21 0.00
N ASN A 151 -4.34 -23.34 -1.26
CA ASN A 151 -4.08 -24.49 -2.11
C ASN A 151 -2.65 -24.44 -2.69
N ALA A 152 -1.74 -25.24 -2.14
CA ALA A 152 -0.34 -25.31 -2.58
C ALA A 152 -0.18 -25.71 -4.06
N LYS A 153 -1.07 -26.59 -4.58
CA LYS A 153 -1.07 -27.01 -5.98
C LYS A 153 -1.47 -25.86 -6.92
N LEU A 154 -2.45 -25.04 -6.47
CA LEU A 154 -2.87 -23.85 -7.22
C LEU A 154 -1.73 -22.84 -7.29
N LEU A 155 -1.09 -22.52 -6.14
CA LEU A 155 0.04 -21.60 -6.09
C LEU A 155 1.21 -22.06 -6.96
N LEU A 156 1.55 -23.36 -6.89
CA LEU A 156 2.60 -23.94 -7.73
C LEU A 156 2.34 -23.72 -9.22
N LYS A 157 1.13 -24.05 -9.68
CA LYS A 157 0.71 -23.84 -11.07
C LYS A 157 0.73 -22.36 -11.45
N ALA A 158 0.21 -21.51 -10.59
CA ALA A 158 0.15 -20.07 -10.83
C ALA A 158 1.56 -19.48 -10.97
N LEU A 159 2.51 -19.83 -10.09
CA LEU A 159 3.91 -19.38 -10.19
C LEU A 159 4.58 -19.85 -11.48
N GLN A 160 4.37 -21.11 -11.88
CA GLN A 160 4.88 -21.63 -13.16
C GLN A 160 4.28 -20.86 -14.34
N TYR A 161 3.01 -20.54 -14.28
CA TYR A 161 2.30 -19.83 -15.35
C TYR A 161 2.77 -18.37 -15.46
N THR A 162 2.81 -17.66 -14.33
CA THR A 162 3.23 -16.25 -14.29
C THR A 162 4.73 -16.04 -14.49
N SER A 163 5.57 -17.09 -14.36
CA SER A 163 7.01 -16.97 -14.60
C SER A 163 7.33 -16.48 -16.01
N GLN A 164 6.54 -16.89 -17.01
CA GLN A 164 6.71 -16.47 -18.41
C GLN A 164 6.24 -15.03 -18.64
N MET A 165 5.28 -14.54 -17.84
CA MET A 165 4.71 -13.19 -17.91
C MET A 165 5.53 -12.18 -17.10
N ASN A 166 6.43 -12.64 -16.22
CA ASN A 166 7.14 -11.83 -15.23
C ASN A 166 6.22 -11.01 -14.31
N ILE A 167 4.99 -11.49 -14.04
CA ILE A 167 4.01 -10.87 -13.18
C ILE A 167 4.07 -11.49 -11.77
N PRO A 168 4.10 -10.69 -10.68
CA PRO A 168 4.12 -11.22 -9.32
C PRO A 168 2.76 -11.75 -8.88
N ILE A 169 2.77 -12.81 -8.07
CA ILE A 169 1.60 -13.25 -7.30
C ILE A 169 1.67 -12.62 -5.92
N PHE A 170 0.61 -11.92 -5.54
CA PHE A 170 0.46 -11.30 -4.23
C PHE A 170 -0.25 -12.26 -3.27
N GLN A 171 0.44 -12.63 -2.22
CA GLN A 171 -0.03 -13.55 -1.20
C GLN A 171 -0.32 -12.82 0.11
N ASN A 172 -1.53 -12.96 0.61
CA ASN A 172 -1.87 -12.64 1.98
C ASN A 172 -1.60 -13.88 2.84
N ALA A 173 -0.42 -13.90 3.48
CA ALA A 173 0.04 -15.09 4.19
C ALA A 173 -0.74 -15.28 5.49
N ARG A 174 -1.65 -16.27 5.51
CA ARG A 174 -2.49 -16.58 6.66
C ARG A 174 -3.02 -18.01 6.56
N ASP A 175 -2.80 -18.83 7.57
CA ASP A 175 -3.42 -20.15 7.66
C ASP A 175 -4.88 -20.03 8.13
N VAL A 176 -5.81 -20.51 7.31
CA VAL A 176 -7.26 -20.35 7.53
C VAL A 176 -7.75 -21.06 8.78
N ASN A 177 -7.13 -22.19 9.15
CA ASN A 177 -7.55 -22.98 10.30
C ASN A 177 -7.04 -22.36 11.61
N LEU A 178 -5.77 -21.93 11.64
CA LEU A 178 -5.19 -21.26 12.80
C LEU A 178 -5.81 -19.88 13.07
N SER A 179 -6.29 -19.23 12.02
CA SER A 179 -6.88 -17.89 12.10
C SER A 179 -8.41 -17.90 12.14
N GLU A 180 -9.05 -19.06 12.15
CA GLU A 180 -10.50 -19.19 12.15
C GLU A 180 -11.14 -18.43 13.32
N ASN A 181 -12.06 -17.50 13.04
CA ASN A 181 -12.75 -16.65 14.02
C ASN A 181 -11.82 -15.83 14.94
N ALA A 182 -10.54 -15.67 14.58
CA ALA A 182 -9.63 -14.83 15.34
C ALA A 182 -9.93 -13.34 15.12
N GLN A 183 -9.82 -12.56 16.19
CA GLN A 183 -10.18 -11.14 16.20
C GLN A 183 -8.96 -10.22 16.34
N MET A 184 -7.89 -10.72 16.92
CA MET A 184 -6.66 -10.00 17.18
C MET A 184 -5.46 -10.95 17.26
N HIS A 185 -4.28 -10.46 17.54
CA HIS A 185 -3.09 -11.26 17.79
C HIS A 185 -3.23 -12.11 19.06
N GLU A 186 -2.83 -13.39 19.00
CA GLU A 186 -2.79 -14.29 20.15
C GLU A 186 -1.67 -13.88 21.12
N GLY A 187 -2.04 -13.59 22.36
CA GLY A 187 -1.07 -13.20 23.38
C GLY A 187 -1.72 -12.71 24.67
N VAL A 188 -0.95 -12.00 25.47
CA VAL A 188 -1.42 -11.46 26.75
C VAL A 188 -2.61 -10.52 26.56
N ALA A 189 -2.59 -9.70 25.50
CA ALA A 189 -3.68 -8.76 25.23
C ALA A 189 -4.99 -9.49 24.89
N SER A 190 -4.98 -10.47 24.00
CA SER A 190 -6.18 -11.22 23.63
C SER A 190 -6.77 -12.02 24.80
N THR A 191 -5.89 -12.64 25.59
CA THR A 191 -6.33 -13.36 26.82
C THR A 191 -6.98 -12.40 27.79
N GLY A 192 -6.39 -11.21 28.00
CA GLY A 192 -6.93 -10.20 28.92
C GLY A 192 -8.27 -9.60 28.47
N LEU A 193 -8.51 -9.55 27.15
CA LEU A 193 -9.75 -9.05 26.56
C LEU A 193 -10.82 -10.14 26.34
N GLY A 194 -10.45 -11.42 26.51
CA GLY A 194 -11.35 -12.55 26.23
C GLY A 194 -11.64 -12.72 24.73
N LEU A 195 -10.78 -12.20 23.85
CA LEU A 195 -10.93 -12.32 22.40
C LEU A 195 -10.11 -13.49 21.86
N LYS A 196 -10.64 -14.20 20.85
CA LYS A 196 -9.90 -15.25 20.16
C LYS A 196 -8.72 -14.66 19.42
N GLY A 197 -7.52 -15.17 19.71
CA GLY A 197 -6.27 -14.72 19.11
C GLY A 197 -5.92 -15.49 17.83
N GLU A 198 -5.19 -14.81 16.93
CA GLU A 198 -4.50 -15.40 15.79
C GLU A 198 -3.01 -15.49 16.12
N PRO A 199 -2.42 -16.70 16.19
CA PRO A 199 -1.00 -16.86 16.45
C PRO A 199 -0.16 -16.35 15.26
N SER A 200 1.02 -15.83 15.51
CA SER A 200 1.98 -15.46 14.45
C SER A 200 2.32 -16.64 13.56
N LEU A 201 2.29 -17.84 14.12
CA LEU A 201 2.50 -19.10 13.40
C LEU A 201 1.58 -19.25 12.18
N SER A 202 0.36 -18.66 12.20
CA SER A 202 -0.55 -18.65 11.04
C SER A 202 0.09 -18.02 9.80
N GLU A 203 0.81 -16.90 9.96
CA GLU A 203 1.54 -16.23 8.88
C GLU A 203 2.83 -16.97 8.53
N GLU A 204 3.60 -17.35 9.53
CA GLU A 204 4.93 -17.97 9.39
C GLU A 204 4.88 -19.28 8.60
N LEU A 205 3.91 -20.15 8.88
CA LEU A 205 3.74 -21.42 8.16
C LEU A 205 3.43 -21.22 6.68
N VAL A 206 2.58 -20.24 6.35
CA VAL A 206 2.24 -19.94 4.96
C VAL A 206 3.44 -19.35 4.24
N VAL A 207 4.17 -18.41 4.86
CA VAL A 207 5.41 -17.85 4.30
C VAL A 207 6.43 -18.96 4.05
N ALA A 208 6.68 -19.86 5.02
CA ALA A 208 7.64 -20.96 4.87
C ALA A 208 7.24 -21.92 3.75
N ARG A 209 5.95 -22.32 3.68
CA ARG A 209 5.41 -23.18 2.63
C ARG A 209 5.62 -22.56 1.25
N ASP A 210 5.24 -21.29 1.10
CA ASP A 210 5.22 -20.62 -0.19
C ASP A 210 6.63 -20.31 -0.70
N LEU A 211 7.57 -20.04 0.20
CA LEU A 211 8.98 -19.91 -0.14
C LEU A 211 9.57 -21.25 -0.65
N ALA A 212 9.17 -22.39 -0.08
CA ALA A 212 9.58 -23.70 -0.58
C ALA A 212 8.99 -23.99 -1.97
N ILE A 213 7.73 -23.61 -2.21
CA ILE A 213 7.09 -23.72 -3.52
C ILE A 213 7.79 -22.81 -4.53
N LEU A 214 8.11 -21.56 -4.16
CA LEU A 214 8.84 -20.61 -5.01
C LEU A 214 10.23 -21.14 -5.38
N GLU A 215 10.97 -21.72 -4.42
CA GLU A 215 12.30 -22.33 -4.67
C GLU A 215 12.23 -23.49 -5.69
N TYR A 216 11.13 -24.25 -5.65
CA TYR A 216 10.89 -25.36 -6.57
C TYR A 216 10.41 -24.90 -7.96
N SER A 217 9.45 -23.96 -8.03
CA SER A 217 8.77 -23.59 -9.27
C SER A 217 9.41 -22.44 -10.03
N GLY A 218 10.19 -21.60 -9.37
CA GLY A 218 10.51 -20.27 -9.87
C GLY A 218 9.29 -19.34 -9.86
N GLY A 219 9.34 -18.29 -10.68
CA GLY A 219 8.31 -17.25 -10.72
C GLY A 219 8.61 -16.10 -9.76
N ARG A 220 7.59 -15.32 -9.41
CA ARG A 220 7.70 -14.16 -8.52
C ARG A 220 6.57 -14.17 -7.49
N ILE A 221 6.90 -14.06 -6.21
CA ILE A 221 5.92 -13.93 -5.14
C ILE A 221 6.15 -12.63 -4.37
N HIS A 222 5.06 -11.98 -4.01
CA HIS A 222 5.04 -10.82 -3.13
C HIS A 222 4.15 -11.13 -1.92
N PHE A 223 4.72 -11.13 -0.72
CA PHE A 223 3.95 -11.26 0.51
C PHE A 223 3.41 -9.91 0.91
N SER A 224 2.08 -9.76 0.81
CA SER A 224 1.38 -8.52 1.17
C SER A 224 1.16 -8.42 2.67
N LYS A 225 1.51 -7.27 3.24
CA LYS A 225 1.21 -6.90 4.62
C LYS A 225 1.73 -7.90 5.65
N ILE A 226 3.01 -8.26 5.56
CA ILE A 226 3.62 -9.11 6.58
C ILE A 226 3.57 -8.41 7.95
N SER A 227 3.39 -9.19 9.00
CA SER A 227 3.18 -8.68 10.35
C SER A 227 4.04 -9.35 11.43
N ALA A 228 4.54 -10.57 11.19
CA ALA A 228 5.28 -11.37 12.17
C ALA A 228 6.80 -11.27 12.00
N ALA A 229 7.52 -11.23 13.10
CA ALA A 229 8.99 -11.13 13.12
C ALA A 229 9.69 -12.30 12.40
N GLU A 230 9.22 -13.54 12.62
CA GLU A 230 9.80 -14.72 11.97
C GLU A 230 9.55 -14.72 10.46
N SER A 231 8.40 -14.20 10.00
CA SER A 231 8.14 -14.01 8.55
C SER A 231 9.19 -13.11 7.91
N VAL A 232 9.58 -12.01 8.58
CA VAL A 232 10.67 -11.13 8.10
C VAL A 232 11.98 -11.90 7.99
N ASP A 233 12.30 -12.74 8.97
CA ASP A 233 13.54 -13.54 8.97
C ASP A 233 13.53 -14.63 7.88
N LEU A 234 12.41 -15.30 7.64
CA LEU A 234 12.22 -16.26 6.56
C LEU A 234 12.43 -15.59 5.20
N ILE A 235 11.83 -14.45 4.95
CA ILE A 235 11.98 -13.68 3.71
C ILE A 235 13.41 -13.19 3.55
N ARG A 236 14.06 -12.72 4.63
CA ARG A 236 15.47 -12.30 4.62
C ARG A 236 16.38 -13.45 4.19
N LYS A 237 16.16 -14.66 4.72
CA LYS A 237 16.90 -15.87 4.34
C LYS A 237 16.67 -16.23 2.86
N ALA A 238 15.42 -16.14 2.38
CA ALA A 238 15.05 -16.40 0.98
C ALA A 238 15.71 -15.40 0.01
N LYS A 239 15.73 -14.12 0.34
CA LYS A 239 16.44 -13.09 -0.46
C LYS A 239 17.95 -13.34 -0.53
N LYS A 240 18.58 -13.81 0.56
CA LYS A 240 19.99 -14.22 0.55
C LYS A 240 20.25 -15.40 -0.40
N LYS A 241 19.29 -16.32 -0.56
CA LYS A 241 19.32 -17.38 -1.56
C LYS A 241 19.00 -16.90 -2.98
N LYS A 242 18.73 -15.58 -3.16
CA LYS A 242 18.35 -14.97 -4.44
C LYS A 242 17.02 -15.47 -5.01
N LEU A 243 16.11 -15.93 -4.17
CA LEU A 243 14.75 -16.21 -4.59
C LEU A 243 14.06 -14.89 -4.99
N ASN A 244 13.21 -14.96 -5.99
CA ASN A 244 12.47 -13.77 -6.49
C ASN A 244 11.26 -13.48 -5.62
N VAL A 245 11.53 -13.07 -4.39
CA VAL A 245 10.55 -12.75 -3.35
C VAL A 245 10.65 -11.30 -2.95
N THR A 246 9.50 -10.66 -2.80
CA THR A 246 9.32 -9.32 -2.24
C THR A 246 8.27 -9.34 -1.15
N CYS A 247 8.22 -8.31 -0.31
CA CYS A 247 7.15 -8.13 0.66
C CYS A 247 6.91 -6.65 0.96
N ASP A 248 5.70 -6.34 1.40
CA ASP A 248 5.35 -5.05 1.97
C ASP A 248 4.88 -5.17 3.42
N VAL A 249 4.71 -4.03 4.04
CA VAL A 249 4.13 -3.86 5.37
C VAL A 249 3.15 -2.69 5.35
N SER A 250 2.02 -2.80 6.04
CA SER A 250 1.12 -1.68 6.22
C SER A 250 1.75 -0.61 7.13
N ILE A 251 1.56 0.66 6.79
CA ILE A 251 2.00 1.80 7.61
C ILE A 251 1.53 1.67 9.07
N HIS A 252 0.35 1.11 9.29
CA HIS A 252 -0.22 0.93 10.62
C HIS A 252 0.53 -0.12 11.45
N HIS A 253 1.04 -1.19 10.83
CA HIS A 253 1.86 -2.20 11.51
C HIS A 253 3.23 -1.69 11.96
N LEU A 254 3.69 -0.57 11.40
CA LEU A 254 4.89 0.12 11.87
C LEU A 254 4.64 1.04 13.06
N LEU A 255 3.36 1.32 13.39
CA LEU A 255 2.96 2.24 14.46
C LEU A 255 2.24 1.54 15.61
N PHE A 256 1.33 0.63 15.32
CA PHE A 256 0.42 0.05 16.28
C PHE A 256 0.81 -1.38 16.66
N THR A 257 0.43 -1.75 17.87
CA THR A 257 0.60 -3.10 18.42
C THR A 257 -0.74 -3.60 18.97
N ASP A 258 -0.82 -4.86 19.38
CA ASP A 258 -1.96 -5.49 20.03
C ASP A 258 -2.46 -4.72 21.27
N SER A 259 -1.56 -3.96 21.91
CA SER A 259 -1.90 -3.16 23.10
C SER A 259 -2.86 -1.98 22.82
N HIS A 260 -3.00 -1.56 21.55
CA HIS A 260 -3.91 -0.48 21.17
C HIS A 260 -5.38 -0.92 21.13
N LEU A 261 -5.65 -2.24 21.16
CA LEU A 261 -7.02 -2.78 21.13
C LEU A 261 -7.71 -2.83 22.51
N ARG A 262 -7.06 -2.37 23.56
CA ARG A 262 -7.55 -2.49 24.95
C ARG A 262 -8.94 -1.89 25.21
N ASN A 263 -9.37 -0.94 24.41
CA ASN A 263 -10.66 -0.28 24.53
C ASN A 263 -11.73 -0.83 23.57
N PHE A 264 -11.48 -1.97 22.91
CA PHE A 264 -12.37 -2.56 21.89
C PHE A 264 -12.71 -1.58 20.74
N ASP A 265 -11.80 -0.63 20.45
CA ASP A 265 -11.99 0.30 19.34
C ASP A 265 -11.82 -0.42 18.00
N SER A 266 -12.92 -0.58 17.29
CA SER A 266 -12.96 -1.29 16.00
C SER A 266 -12.14 -0.59 14.91
N THR A 267 -11.76 0.68 15.06
CA THR A 267 -10.89 1.39 14.11
C THR A 267 -9.48 0.81 14.07
N PHE A 268 -9.04 0.10 15.15
CA PHE A 268 -7.79 -0.65 15.21
C PHE A 268 -7.92 -2.12 14.77
N LYS A 269 -9.10 -2.57 14.34
CA LYS A 269 -9.28 -3.93 13.84
C LYS A 269 -8.70 -4.06 12.43
N SER A 270 -7.57 -4.76 12.31
CA SER A 270 -6.79 -4.92 11.08
C SER A 270 -6.66 -6.39 10.68
N LEU A 271 -6.39 -6.62 9.41
CA LEU A 271 -6.08 -7.94 8.84
C LEU A 271 -4.85 -7.83 7.90
N PRO A 272 -3.71 -8.45 8.31
CA PRO A 272 -3.44 -9.21 9.54
C PRO A 272 -3.61 -8.36 10.80
N PRO A 273 -3.74 -8.99 11.99
CA PRO A 273 -3.87 -8.25 13.24
C PRO A 273 -2.56 -7.55 13.63
N PHE A 274 -2.66 -6.42 14.31
CA PHE A 274 -1.50 -5.80 14.95
C PHE A 274 -0.90 -6.75 15.98
N ARG A 275 0.41 -6.97 15.90
CA ARG A 275 1.12 -7.94 16.74
C ARG A 275 1.86 -7.23 17.88
N THR A 276 2.83 -7.91 18.46
CA THR A 276 3.59 -7.39 19.61
C THR A 276 4.57 -6.29 19.22
N GLU A 277 5.11 -5.60 20.22
CA GLU A 277 6.19 -4.62 20.01
C GLU A 277 7.48 -5.27 19.46
N VAL A 278 7.71 -6.56 19.71
CA VAL A 278 8.84 -7.30 19.11
C VAL A 278 8.66 -7.42 17.61
N ASP A 279 7.44 -7.74 17.17
CA ASP A 279 7.10 -7.84 15.75
C ASP A 279 7.23 -6.47 15.08
N ARG A 280 6.65 -5.42 15.66
CA ARG A 280 6.75 -4.05 15.16
C ARG A 280 8.21 -3.62 14.93
N LYS A 281 9.09 -3.86 15.91
CA LYS A 281 10.52 -3.55 15.79
C LYS A 281 11.22 -4.37 14.71
N SER A 282 10.83 -5.63 14.54
CA SER A 282 11.37 -6.48 13.46
C SER A 282 10.96 -5.99 12.08
N LEU A 283 9.69 -5.54 11.93
CA LEU A 283 9.19 -4.92 10.70
C LEU A 283 9.99 -3.64 10.37
N LEU A 284 10.16 -2.73 11.33
CA LEU A 284 10.95 -1.51 11.16
C LEU A 284 12.39 -1.81 10.74
N LYS A 285 13.02 -2.78 11.41
CA LYS A 285 14.36 -3.25 11.01
C LYS A 285 14.37 -3.79 9.59
N GLY A 286 13.34 -4.56 9.19
CA GLY A 286 13.19 -5.08 7.84
C GLY A 286 13.03 -3.98 6.78
N VAL A 287 12.34 -2.87 7.10
CA VAL A 287 12.25 -1.69 6.24
C VAL A 287 13.63 -1.06 6.03
N VAL A 288 14.39 -0.87 7.12
CA VAL A 288 15.70 -0.20 7.08
C VAL A 288 16.76 -1.06 6.38
N ASP A 289 16.80 -2.37 6.65
CA ASP A 289 17.80 -3.28 6.06
C ASP A 289 17.47 -3.77 4.64
N GLY A 290 16.29 -3.37 4.10
CA GLY A 290 15.87 -3.71 2.74
C GLY A 290 15.23 -5.09 2.59
N THR A 291 14.98 -5.81 3.68
CA THR A 291 14.19 -7.05 3.66
C THR A 291 12.76 -6.78 3.22
N ILE A 292 12.16 -5.70 3.73
CA ILE A 292 10.84 -5.21 3.30
C ILE A 292 11.05 -4.23 2.16
N ASP A 293 10.38 -4.48 1.03
CA ASP A 293 10.56 -3.74 -0.22
C ASP A 293 9.70 -2.48 -0.27
N ALA A 294 8.49 -2.51 0.30
CA ALA A 294 7.55 -1.40 0.24
C ALA A 294 6.78 -1.22 1.55
N ILE A 295 6.22 -0.01 1.73
CA ILE A 295 5.23 0.30 2.76
C ILE A 295 3.94 0.64 2.02
N CYS A 296 2.83 -0.05 2.33
CA CYS A 296 1.53 0.21 1.75
C CYS A 296 0.60 0.93 2.73
N SER A 297 -0.47 1.52 2.21
CA SER A 297 -1.49 2.18 3.02
C SER A 297 -2.39 1.17 3.73
N ASP A 298 -2.68 0.04 3.09
CA ASP A 298 -3.75 -0.89 3.47
C ASP A 298 -5.10 -0.15 3.60
N HIS A 299 -5.37 0.76 2.65
CA HIS A 299 -6.60 1.52 2.63
C HIS A 299 -7.79 0.59 2.41
N ARG A 300 -8.59 0.39 3.47
CA ARG A 300 -9.73 -0.50 3.48
C ARG A 300 -10.95 0.19 4.10
N PRO A 301 -11.69 0.95 3.28
CA PRO A 301 -12.91 1.64 3.71
C PRO A 301 -13.98 0.69 4.20
N GLN A 302 -14.63 1.06 5.29
CA GLN A 302 -15.77 0.35 5.86
C GLN A 302 -16.84 1.35 6.24
N ASP A 303 -18.09 1.01 5.97
CA ASP A 303 -19.22 1.85 6.35
C ASP A 303 -19.42 1.89 7.87
N SER A 304 -20.19 2.87 8.32
CA SER A 304 -20.41 3.08 9.74
C SER A 304 -21.23 1.97 10.42
N GLU A 305 -22.05 1.24 9.66
CA GLU A 305 -22.85 0.16 10.21
C GLU A 305 -21.95 -1.05 10.52
N SER A 306 -21.05 -1.40 9.60
CA SER A 306 -20.10 -2.49 9.81
C SER A 306 -19.02 -2.21 10.86
N LYS A 307 -18.82 -0.93 11.24
CA LYS A 307 -17.82 -0.53 12.26
C LYS A 307 -18.41 -0.27 13.65
N LYS A 308 -19.69 0.10 13.75
CA LYS A 308 -20.39 0.39 15.02
C LYS A 308 -21.06 -0.85 15.64
N LEU A 309 -20.39 -2.00 15.47
CA LEU A 309 -20.76 -3.27 16.06
C LEU A 309 -19.82 -3.59 17.23
N GLU A 310 -20.16 -4.64 17.99
CA GLU A 310 -19.22 -5.24 18.94
C GLU A 310 -17.92 -5.61 18.21
N PHE A 311 -16.80 -5.53 18.91
CA PHE A 311 -15.48 -5.66 18.29
C PHE A 311 -15.31 -6.97 17.48
N ASP A 312 -15.86 -8.08 17.96
CA ASP A 312 -15.80 -9.39 17.28
C ASP A 312 -16.65 -9.43 15.99
N LEU A 313 -17.74 -8.66 15.93
CA LEU A 313 -18.62 -8.56 14.77
C LEU A 313 -18.21 -7.45 13.78
N ALA A 314 -17.46 -6.46 14.23
CA ALA A 314 -17.05 -5.34 13.38
C ALA A 314 -16.09 -5.80 12.27
N ASP A 315 -16.25 -5.23 11.06
CA ASP A 315 -15.36 -5.48 9.93
C ASP A 315 -13.94 -4.94 10.17
N ALA A 316 -12.93 -5.71 9.77
CA ALA A 316 -11.56 -5.23 9.74
C ALA A 316 -11.34 -4.23 8.61
N GLY A 317 -10.56 -3.18 8.87
CA GLY A 317 -10.19 -2.18 7.88
C GLY A 317 -10.11 -0.78 8.44
N THR A 318 -9.32 0.05 7.76
CA THR A 318 -9.02 1.45 8.11
C THR A 318 -8.83 2.26 6.85
N ILE A 319 -9.38 3.48 6.79
CA ILE A 319 -8.97 4.46 5.78
C ILE A 319 -7.62 5.05 6.17
N SER A 320 -6.70 5.14 5.22
CA SER A 320 -5.29 5.44 5.53
C SER A 320 -4.59 6.35 4.53
N LEU A 321 -5.12 6.51 3.32
CA LEU A 321 -4.43 7.27 2.27
C LEU A 321 -4.09 8.70 2.71
N GLN A 322 -5.06 9.47 3.20
CA GLN A 322 -4.81 10.86 3.62
C GLN A 322 -3.97 10.98 4.90
N THR A 323 -4.04 9.99 5.79
CA THR A 323 -3.28 9.97 7.04
C THR A 323 -1.90 9.32 6.91
N PHE A 324 -1.53 8.90 5.69
CA PHE A 324 -0.29 8.20 5.43
C PHE A 324 0.95 9.02 5.81
N LEU A 325 1.02 10.29 5.38
CA LEU A 325 2.14 11.16 5.75
C LEU A 325 2.24 11.40 7.27
N PRO A 326 1.19 11.82 7.99
CA PRO A 326 1.24 11.92 9.44
C PRO A 326 1.70 10.64 10.14
N ALA A 327 1.21 9.49 9.67
CA ALA A 327 1.63 8.19 10.18
C ALA A 327 3.12 7.93 9.92
N LEU A 328 3.59 8.19 8.69
CA LEU A 328 5.00 8.05 8.32
C LEU A 328 5.91 8.93 9.19
N LEU A 329 5.51 10.17 9.46
CA LEU A 329 6.27 11.12 10.28
C LEU A 329 6.30 10.75 11.78
N LYS A 330 5.39 9.89 12.26
CA LYS A 330 5.46 9.34 13.62
C LYS A 330 6.56 8.29 13.78
N ILE A 331 7.03 7.66 12.70
CA ILE A 331 8.14 6.70 12.73
C ILE A 331 9.44 7.46 12.88
N LYS A 332 10.07 7.36 14.05
CA LYS A 332 11.34 8.03 14.37
C LYS A 332 12.56 7.12 14.27
N GLU A 333 12.32 5.82 14.18
CA GLU A 333 13.35 4.78 14.18
C GLU A 333 14.02 4.57 12.81
N ALA A 334 13.47 5.19 11.75
CA ALA A 334 14.01 5.10 10.39
C ALA A 334 14.19 6.50 9.77
N PRO A 335 15.23 6.72 8.95
CA PRO A 335 15.39 7.96 8.19
C PRO A 335 14.23 8.18 7.22
N LEU A 336 13.75 9.44 7.13
CA LEU A 336 12.60 9.78 6.27
C LEU A 336 12.85 9.43 4.80
N GLU A 337 14.06 9.64 4.31
CA GLU A 337 14.43 9.31 2.92
C GLU A 337 14.34 7.81 2.61
N VAL A 338 14.63 6.95 3.61
CA VAL A 338 14.46 5.48 3.48
C VAL A 338 12.97 5.14 3.41
N LEU A 339 12.16 5.72 4.30
CA LEU A 339 10.70 5.52 4.31
C LEU A 339 10.08 6.00 2.99
N ILE A 340 10.52 7.14 2.45
CA ILE A 340 10.07 7.67 1.17
C ILE A 340 10.44 6.74 0.00
N ASP A 341 11.63 6.15 -0.02
CA ASP A 341 11.98 5.19 -1.08
C ASP A 341 11.06 3.96 -1.06
N LYS A 342 10.61 3.53 0.14
CA LYS A 342 9.67 2.41 0.31
C LYS A 342 8.23 2.69 -0.13
N VAL A 343 7.89 3.94 -0.38
CA VAL A 343 6.58 4.35 -0.90
C VAL A 343 6.66 4.96 -2.31
N THR A 344 7.85 5.01 -2.89
CA THR A 344 8.08 5.54 -4.24
C THR A 344 8.61 4.46 -5.19
N ASN A 345 9.88 4.10 -5.07
CA ASN A 345 10.54 3.14 -5.95
C ASN A 345 10.39 1.68 -5.49
N GLY A 346 10.23 1.45 -4.18
CA GLY A 346 9.95 0.12 -3.64
C GLY A 346 8.74 -0.56 -4.30
N PRO A 347 7.54 0.06 -4.29
CA PRO A 347 6.35 -0.46 -4.94
C PRO A 347 6.51 -0.71 -6.44
N ARG A 348 7.17 0.22 -7.15
CA ARG A 348 7.42 0.09 -8.60
C ARG A 348 8.28 -1.13 -8.90
N LYS A 349 9.32 -1.35 -8.10
CA LYS A 349 10.17 -2.55 -8.21
C LYS A 349 9.38 -3.84 -7.98
N VAL A 350 8.45 -3.85 -7.02
CA VAL A 350 7.57 -5.01 -6.76
C VAL A 350 6.76 -5.37 -8.01
N LEU A 351 6.20 -4.40 -8.71
CA LEU A 351 5.43 -4.64 -9.94
C LEU A 351 6.31 -4.76 -11.20
N GLY A 352 7.62 -4.51 -11.10
CA GLY A 352 8.52 -4.54 -12.26
C GLY A 352 8.41 -3.31 -13.15
N LEU A 353 7.95 -2.19 -12.59
CA LEU A 353 7.83 -0.90 -13.28
C LEU A 353 9.12 -0.10 -13.18
N ASP A 354 9.27 0.87 -14.09
CA ASP A 354 10.41 1.77 -14.10
C ASP A 354 10.46 2.66 -12.85
N SER A 355 11.67 2.91 -12.37
CA SER A 355 11.89 3.84 -11.25
C SER A 355 11.60 5.28 -11.66
N VAL A 356 11.07 6.06 -10.71
CA VAL A 356 10.87 7.51 -10.86
C VAL A 356 11.88 8.28 -10.05
N SER A 357 12.32 9.41 -10.58
CA SER A 357 13.30 10.28 -9.90
C SER A 357 13.16 11.72 -10.33
N ILE A 358 13.45 12.64 -9.42
CA ILE A 358 13.46 14.09 -9.69
C ILE A 358 14.77 14.44 -10.40
N LYS A 359 14.78 14.25 -11.71
CA LYS A 359 15.92 14.55 -12.60
C LYS A 359 15.46 15.10 -13.93
N LYS A 360 16.34 15.82 -14.65
CA LYS A 360 16.04 16.37 -15.98
C LYS A 360 15.65 15.27 -16.96
N GLY A 361 14.58 15.50 -17.71
CA GLY A 361 14.04 14.56 -18.71
C GLY A 361 13.10 13.50 -18.15
N ALA A 362 13.02 13.33 -16.83
CA ALA A 362 12.09 12.39 -16.22
C ALA A 362 10.63 12.85 -16.35
N GLU A 363 9.70 11.90 -16.36
CA GLU A 363 8.28 12.18 -16.19
C GLU A 363 8.06 12.90 -14.85
N ALA A 364 7.16 13.88 -14.84
CA ALA A 364 6.87 14.66 -13.65
C ALA A 364 5.86 13.90 -12.76
N LYS A 365 6.34 12.95 -11.99
CA LYS A 365 5.60 12.31 -10.90
C LYS A 365 6.16 12.78 -9.58
N ILE A 366 5.43 13.65 -8.89
CA ILE A 366 5.95 14.40 -7.73
C ILE A 366 4.89 14.52 -6.65
N THR A 367 5.31 14.31 -5.39
CA THR A 367 4.53 14.62 -4.19
C THR A 367 5.16 15.78 -3.44
N ILE A 368 4.35 16.75 -3.05
CA ILE A 368 4.74 17.97 -2.34
C ILE A 368 4.08 17.96 -0.96
N PHE A 369 4.86 18.11 0.11
CA PHE A 369 4.30 18.10 1.46
C PHE A 369 5.03 19.03 2.42
N ASP A 370 4.32 19.43 3.48
CA ASP A 370 4.84 20.19 4.60
C ASP A 370 4.84 19.32 5.86
N VAL A 371 6.00 19.10 6.45
CA VAL A 371 6.17 18.25 7.65
C VAL A 371 5.75 18.93 8.95
N LYS A 372 5.42 20.22 8.91
CA LYS A 372 5.07 21.04 10.08
C LYS A 372 3.61 21.46 10.10
N TYR A 373 2.90 21.25 9.00
CA TYR A 373 1.50 21.66 8.89
C TYR A 373 0.64 20.86 9.87
N GLU A 374 -0.12 21.56 10.71
CA GLU A 374 -1.07 20.95 11.65
C GLU A 374 -2.47 20.96 11.08
N TRP A 375 -3.16 19.84 11.17
CA TRP A 375 -4.51 19.67 10.66
C TRP A 375 -5.24 18.53 11.39
N GLN A 376 -6.49 18.32 11.06
CA GLN A 376 -7.32 17.26 11.63
C GLN A 376 -8.05 16.52 10.50
N LEU A 377 -8.12 15.19 10.58
CA LEU A 377 -8.96 14.39 9.71
C LEU A 377 -10.38 14.39 10.28
N ASP A 378 -11.25 15.14 9.67
CA ASP A 378 -12.65 15.28 10.07
C ASP A 378 -13.60 15.29 8.85
N LYS A 379 -14.88 15.58 9.07
CA LYS A 379 -15.89 15.62 8.00
C LYS A 379 -15.59 16.66 6.90
N ASN A 380 -14.79 17.70 7.19
CA ASN A 380 -14.49 18.77 6.24
C ASN A 380 -13.23 18.46 5.41
N THR A 381 -12.31 17.72 5.97
CA THR A 381 -10.99 17.42 5.36
C THR A 381 -10.91 16.03 4.75
N ASN A 382 -11.81 15.12 5.13
CA ASN A 382 -11.85 13.75 4.62
C ASN A 382 -12.36 13.69 3.17
N SER A 383 -11.64 12.99 2.31
CA SER A 383 -12.00 12.76 0.90
C SER A 383 -12.56 11.37 0.62
N SER A 384 -12.39 10.42 1.55
CA SER A 384 -13.03 9.10 1.50
C SER A 384 -14.50 9.19 1.84
N LYS A 385 -15.31 8.26 1.33
CA LYS A 385 -16.70 8.11 1.77
C LYS A 385 -16.80 7.54 3.19
N SER A 386 -15.81 6.81 3.62
CA SER A 386 -15.74 6.17 4.94
C SER A 386 -15.00 7.04 5.96
N VAL A 387 -15.22 6.74 7.24
CA VAL A 387 -14.66 7.50 8.38
C VAL A 387 -13.90 6.58 9.37
N ASN A 388 -13.70 5.32 9.03
CA ASN A 388 -13.08 4.30 9.87
C ASN A 388 -11.57 4.48 9.98
N SER A 389 -11.12 5.46 10.74
CA SER A 389 -9.70 5.76 10.97
C SER A 389 -9.38 5.88 12.46
N PRO A 390 -8.28 5.28 12.94
CA PRO A 390 -7.79 5.54 14.30
C PRO A 390 -7.28 6.97 14.49
N PHE A 391 -7.16 7.75 13.41
CA PHE A 391 -6.76 9.15 13.41
C PHE A 391 -7.95 10.11 13.24
N TRP A 392 -9.19 9.61 13.32
CA TRP A 392 -10.37 10.44 13.15
C TRP A 392 -10.49 11.47 14.28
N GLU A 393 -10.61 12.75 13.91
CA GLU A 393 -10.65 13.90 14.83
C GLU A 393 -9.39 14.06 15.71
N GLU A 394 -8.27 13.41 15.34
CA GLU A 394 -6.97 13.58 15.97
C GLU A 394 -6.19 14.75 15.36
N ASN A 395 -5.40 15.44 16.18
CA ASN A 395 -4.48 16.47 15.70
C ASN A 395 -3.28 15.81 15.00
N LEU A 396 -3.14 16.06 13.72
CA LEU A 396 -2.13 15.49 12.86
C LEU A 396 -1.09 16.52 12.46
N THR A 397 0.16 16.11 12.39
CA THR A 397 1.29 16.91 11.91
C THR A 397 1.79 16.32 10.61
N GLY A 398 1.96 17.19 9.59
CA GLY A 398 2.34 16.83 8.25
C GLY A 398 1.15 16.73 7.31
N LYS A 399 1.16 17.51 6.22
CA LYS A 399 0.11 17.53 5.21
C LYS A 399 0.72 17.50 3.82
N VAL A 400 0.16 16.66 2.97
CA VAL A 400 0.43 16.75 1.52
C VAL A 400 -0.24 18.02 1.01
N THR A 401 0.51 18.84 0.31
CA THR A 401 0.05 20.14 -0.20
C THR A 401 -0.06 20.17 -1.72
N GLY A 402 0.29 19.10 -2.39
CA GLY A 402 0.06 18.95 -3.82
C GLY A 402 0.73 17.72 -4.41
N THR A 403 0.23 17.34 -5.58
CA THR A 403 0.79 16.28 -6.43
C THR A 403 0.96 16.78 -7.86
N VAL A 404 1.92 16.19 -8.56
CA VAL A 404 2.09 16.34 -10.01
C VAL A 404 2.14 14.94 -10.60
N ASN A 405 1.28 14.67 -11.56
CA ASN A 405 1.24 13.43 -12.31
C ASN A 405 1.17 13.76 -13.81
N GLY A 406 2.31 13.72 -14.49
CA GLY A 406 2.42 14.20 -15.86
C GLY A 406 2.04 15.67 -15.97
N ASP A 407 1.04 15.99 -16.78
CA ASP A 407 0.51 17.35 -16.96
C ASP A 407 -0.49 17.78 -15.88
N SER A 408 -1.00 16.84 -15.09
CA SER A 408 -1.93 17.14 -14.00
C SER A 408 -1.17 17.69 -12.79
N ILE A 409 -1.62 18.84 -12.28
CA ILE A 409 -1.05 19.49 -11.09
C ILE A 409 -2.19 19.83 -10.15
N SER A 410 -2.24 19.14 -9.03
CA SER A 410 -3.20 19.34 -7.95
C SER A 410 -2.51 20.01 -6.77
N ILE A 411 -3.10 21.09 -6.26
CA ILE A 411 -2.62 21.80 -5.07
C ILE A 411 -3.75 21.81 -4.04
N PHE A 412 -3.42 21.41 -2.82
CA PHE A 412 -4.34 21.28 -1.71
C PHE A 412 -4.09 22.38 -0.69
N GLU A 413 -5.14 23.04 -0.25
CA GLU A 413 -5.11 24.09 0.76
C GLU A 413 -5.21 23.55 2.20
#